data_87b17073ddb522fe9a1b48e1be55e0e9
#
_entry.id   87b17073ddb522fe9a1b48e1be55e0e9
#
_cell.length_a   1.000
_cell.length_b   1.000
_cell.length_c   1.000
_cell.angle_alpha   90.00
_cell.angle_beta   90.00
_cell.angle_gamma   90.00
#
_symmetry.space_group_name_H-M   'P 1'
#
loop_
_entity.id
_entity.type
_entity.pdbx_description
1 polymer ?
#
loop_
_entity_poly.entity_id
_entity_poly.type
_entity_poly.pdbx_seq_one_letter_code
_entity_poly.pdbx_strand_id
1 'polypeptide(L)'
;RQMCIRDRTCIDPFGGQKDIENKIIRAVGNPEERFNEDALRMMRAVRLATTLGFEIEPKTAEAVKKNAGWLQAISKERIRDEFMKIIMAERADEGVELLRKLLLLKYIIPELEEGYGVSQNKHHIYECYEHALRSLKYAAKKNFNKYVRLAALLHDIGKPRTKRGEGPDATFYGHEVVGAKMTIQILNRLKFPKKDIEKIAKLV
;
A
#
# COMPACT_ATOMS: atom_id res chain seq x y z
N ARG A 1 7.12 -29.30 6.61
CA ARG A 1 7.58 -30.17 7.71
C ARG A 1 6.83 -29.76 8.96
N GLN A 2 5.92 -30.62 9.43
CA GLN A 2 5.32 -30.50 10.77
C GLN A 2 6.45 -30.69 11.78
N MET A 3 6.75 -29.63 12.54
CA MET A 3 7.55 -29.79 13.74
C MET A 3 6.70 -30.50 14.78
N CYS A 4 7.11 -31.69 15.16
CA CYS A 4 6.52 -32.44 16.28
C CYS A 4 6.85 -31.68 17.57
N ILE A 5 5.87 -30.97 18.13
CA ILE A 5 5.99 -30.33 19.45
C ILE A 5 5.81 -31.44 20.48
N ARG A 6 6.92 -32.07 20.89
CA ARG A 6 6.85 -33.13 21.93
C ARG A 6 6.81 -32.60 23.35
N ASP A 7 7.28 -31.37 23.59
CA ASP A 7 7.52 -30.86 24.96
C ASP A 7 7.09 -29.41 25.20
N ARG A 8 6.31 -28.78 24.30
CA ARG A 8 5.85 -27.39 24.42
C ARG A 8 6.97 -26.34 24.60
N THR A 9 8.22 -26.68 24.37
CA THR A 9 9.35 -25.75 24.43
C THR A 9 9.50 -25.09 23.06
N CYS A 10 9.28 -23.77 23.00
CA CYS A 10 9.51 -22.99 21.80
C CYS A 10 10.99 -22.56 21.75
N ILE A 11 11.72 -23.04 20.74
CA ILE A 11 13.09 -22.60 20.49
C ILE A 11 13.04 -21.31 19.68
N ASP A 12 13.46 -20.19 20.27
CA ASP A 12 13.43 -18.86 19.68
C ASP A 12 14.83 -18.23 19.64
N PRO A 13 15.67 -18.60 18.65
CA PRO A 13 17.05 -18.12 18.56
C PRO A 13 17.15 -16.65 18.17
N PHE A 14 16.08 -16.01 17.73
CA PHE A 14 16.06 -14.63 17.23
C PHE A 14 15.23 -13.67 18.08
N GLY A 15 14.66 -14.12 19.20
CA GLY A 15 13.86 -13.27 20.09
C GLY A 15 12.47 -12.89 19.51
N GLY A 16 11.91 -13.73 18.64
CA GLY A 16 10.62 -13.46 18.00
C GLY A 16 9.45 -13.40 18.99
N GLN A 17 9.51 -14.16 20.11
CA GLN A 17 8.49 -14.08 21.17
C GLN A 17 8.46 -12.68 21.79
N LYS A 18 9.63 -12.11 22.11
CA LYS A 18 9.75 -10.74 22.63
C LYS A 18 9.28 -9.71 21.61
N ASP A 19 9.58 -9.90 20.31
CA ASP A 19 9.10 -9.01 19.27
C ASP A 19 7.56 -9.08 19.12
N ILE A 20 6.94 -10.25 19.28
CA ILE A 20 5.47 -10.41 19.30
C ILE A 20 4.87 -9.67 20.50
N GLU A 21 5.43 -9.83 21.71
CA GLU A 21 4.99 -9.14 22.93
C GLU A 21 5.07 -7.63 22.77
N ASN A 22 6.16 -7.12 22.16
CA ASN A 22 6.38 -5.71 21.91
C ASN A 22 5.69 -5.18 20.65
N LYS A 23 4.98 -6.04 19.89
CA LYS A 23 4.32 -5.70 18.62
C LYS A 23 5.28 -5.13 17.57
N ILE A 24 6.43 -5.75 17.41
CA ILE A 24 7.49 -5.32 16.49
C ILE A 24 7.63 -6.31 15.32
N ILE A 25 7.77 -5.79 14.10
CA ILE A 25 8.18 -6.53 12.92
C ILE A 25 9.66 -6.25 12.67
N ARG A 26 10.48 -7.28 12.80
CA ARG A 26 11.93 -7.23 12.64
C ARG A 26 12.39 -8.20 11.54
N ALA A 27 13.35 -7.79 10.74
CA ALA A 27 14.05 -8.71 9.82
C ALA A 27 14.97 -9.64 10.62
N VAL A 28 14.91 -10.94 10.33
CA VAL A 28 15.77 -11.92 10.97
C VAL A 28 17.21 -11.77 10.44
N GLY A 29 18.14 -11.52 11.33
CA GLY A 29 19.56 -11.30 10.99
C GLY A 29 19.80 -9.92 10.39
N ASN A 30 20.65 -9.82 9.35
CA ASN A 30 20.93 -8.56 8.67
C ASN A 30 19.81 -8.20 7.68
N PRO A 31 19.08 -7.10 7.87
CA PRO A 31 17.98 -6.70 6.99
C PRO A 31 18.39 -6.53 5.51
N GLU A 32 19.56 -5.95 5.25
CA GLU A 32 20.06 -5.73 3.88
C GLU A 32 20.29 -7.05 3.13
N GLU A 33 20.88 -8.03 3.78
CA GLU A 33 21.08 -9.37 3.21
C GLU A 33 19.74 -10.04 2.89
N ARG A 34 18.78 -9.96 3.83
CA ARG A 34 17.44 -10.54 3.64
C ARG A 34 16.66 -9.89 2.49
N PHE A 35 16.80 -8.59 2.30
CA PHE A 35 16.14 -7.88 1.20
C PHE A 35 16.85 -8.10 -0.14
N ASN A 36 18.17 -8.32 -0.13
CA ASN A 36 18.92 -8.70 -1.32
C ASN A 36 18.55 -10.11 -1.83
N GLU A 37 18.29 -11.06 -0.93
CA GLU A 37 17.81 -12.40 -1.30
C GLU A 37 16.43 -12.36 -1.97
N ASP A 38 15.50 -11.56 -1.45
CA ASP A 38 14.15 -11.37 -1.99
C ASP A 38 13.60 -10.00 -1.55
N ALA A 39 13.65 -9.04 -2.47
CA ALA A 39 13.16 -7.67 -2.21
C ALA A 39 11.66 -7.60 -1.87
N LEU A 40 10.86 -8.62 -2.22
CA LEU A 40 9.46 -8.68 -1.82
C LEU A 40 9.28 -8.77 -0.30
N ARG A 41 10.31 -9.18 0.44
CA ARG A 41 10.28 -9.19 1.92
C ARG A 41 10.03 -7.81 2.49
N MET A 42 10.42 -6.72 1.81
CA MET A 42 10.09 -5.35 2.19
C MET A 42 8.57 -5.13 2.21
N MET A 43 7.85 -5.55 1.18
CA MET A 43 6.38 -5.47 1.16
C MET A 43 5.74 -6.41 2.18
N ARG A 44 6.33 -7.58 2.43
CA ARG A 44 5.85 -8.51 3.47
C ARG A 44 5.95 -7.89 4.86
N ALA A 45 7.03 -7.14 5.15
CA ALA A 45 7.16 -6.42 6.42
C ALA A 45 6.02 -5.40 6.59
N VAL A 46 5.73 -4.60 5.56
CA VAL A 46 4.59 -3.66 5.55
C VAL A 46 3.27 -4.39 5.74
N ARG A 47 3.03 -5.47 5.00
CA ARG A 47 1.82 -6.27 5.11
C ARG A 47 1.62 -6.81 6.53
N LEU A 48 2.66 -7.39 7.13
CA LEU A 48 2.59 -7.93 8.49
C LEU A 48 2.33 -6.82 9.50
N ALA A 49 3.03 -5.69 9.40
CA ALA A 49 2.78 -4.52 10.24
C ALA A 49 1.32 -4.05 10.14
N THR A 50 0.78 -3.94 8.92
CA THR A 50 -0.60 -3.54 8.67
C THR A 50 -1.62 -4.53 9.22
N THR A 51 -1.41 -5.83 8.96
CA THR A 51 -2.36 -6.89 9.33
C THR A 51 -2.41 -7.12 10.84
N LEU A 52 -1.25 -7.08 11.51
CA LEU A 52 -1.12 -7.35 12.94
C LEU A 52 -1.25 -6.06 13.79
N GLY A 53 -1.17 -4.88 13.17
CA GLY A 53 -1.11 -3.62 13.90
C GLY A 53 0.20 -3.46 14.67
N PHE A 54 1.31 -3.97 14.13
CA PHE A 54 2.64 -3.93 14.71
C PHE A 54 3.47 -2.81 14.06
N GLU A 55 4.49 -2.34 14.76
CA GLU A 55 5.46 -1.38 14.23
C GLU A 55 6.64 -2.10 13.56
N ILE A 56 7.21 -1.48 12.52
CA ILE A 56 8.45 -2.00 11.93
C ILE A 56 9.63 -1.43 12.72
N GLU A 57 10.54 -2.32 13.13
CA GLU A 57 11.77 -1.91 13.82
C GLU A 57 12.55 -0.85 13.02
N PRO A 58 13.11 0.21 13.68
CA PRO A 58 13.76 1.31 12.97
C PRO A 58 14.87 0.88 12.01
N LYS A 59 15.76 -0.05 12.40
CA LYS A 59 16.82 -0.56 11.53
C LYS A 59 16.26 -1.29 10.31
N THR A 60 15.22 -2.09 10.50
CA THR A 60 14.50 -2.76 9.41
C THR A 60 13.84 -1.75 8.48
N ALA A 61 13.20 -0.71 9.02
CA ALA A 61 12.57 0.37 8.24
C ALA A 61 13.58 1.18 7.43
N GLU A 62 14.75 1.50 8.00
CA GLU A 62 15.83 2.20 7.28
C GLU A 62 16.37 1.36 6.13
N ALA A 63 16.60 0.05 6.36
CA ALA A 63 17.03 -0.86 5.32
C ALA A 63 15.99 -0.98 4.18
N VAL A 64 14.68 -0.97 4.51
CA VAL A 64 13.61 -0.92 3.49
C VAL A 64 13.70 0.35 2.67
N LYS A 65 13.81 1.52 3.29
CA LYS A 65 13.93 2.82 2.58
C LYS A 65 15.13 2.84 1.65
N LYS A 66 16.30 2.43 2.15
CA LYS A 66 17.56 2.39 1.40
C LYS A 66 17.46 1.51 0.15
N ASN A 67 16.80 0.37 0.27
CA ASN A 67 16.74 -0.66 -0.75
C ASN A 67 15.40 -0.71 -1.51
N ALA A 68 14.51 0.25 -1.33
CA ALA A 68 13.18 0.27 -1.93
C ALA A 68 13.20 0.10 -3.47
N GLY A 69 14.24 0.60 -4.15
CA GLY A 69 14.45 0.46 -5.58
C GLY A 69 14.56 -0.99 -6.08
N TRP A 70 14.97 -1.92 -5.21
CA TRP A 70 15.08 -3.34 -5.57
C TRP A 70 13.72 -3.98 -5.88
N LEU A 71 12.61 -3.35 -5.50
CA LEU A 71 11.27 -3.77 -5.91
C LEU A 71 11.09 -3.81 -7.43
N GLN A 72 11.87 -3.06 -8.19
CA GLN A 72 11.82 -3.06 -9.66
C GLN A 72 12.23 -4.42 -10.26
N ALA A 73 13.06 -5.20 -9.56
CA ALA A 73 13.47 -6.54 -9.97
C ALA A 73 12.41 -7.62 -9.70
N ILE A 74 11.37 -7.30 -8.91
CA ILE A 74 10.31 -8.25 -8.55
C ILE A 74 9.20 -8.22 -9.60
N SER A 75 8.67 -9.41 -9.94
CA SER A 75 7.55 -9.51 -10.88
C SER A 75 6.31 -8.76 -10.37
N LYS A 76 5.61 -8.11 -11.29
CA LYS A 76 4.47 -7.27 -10.96
C LYS A 76 3.31 -8.04 -10.35
N GLU A 77 3.18 -9.31 -10.69
CA GLU A 77 2.21 -10.24 -10.11
C GLU A 77 2.47 -10.45 -8.60
N ARG A 78 3.74 -10.69 -8.22
CA ARG A 78 4.11 -10.86 -6.80
C ARG A 78 3.87 -9.57 -6.00
N ILE A 79 4.21 -8.41 -6.59
CA ILE A 79 3.95 -7.09 -5.99
C ILE A 79 2.45 -6.89 -5.81
N ARG A 80 1.64 -7.16 -6.87
CA ARG A 80 0.17 -7.09 -6.82
C ARG A 80 -0.38 -7.92 -5.67
N ASP A 81 0.06 -9.17 -5.55
CA ASP A 81 -0.49 -10.11 -4.59
C ASP A 81 -0.20 -9.68 -3.13
N GLU A 82 0.99 -9.14 -2.84
CA GLU A 82 1.28 -8.56 -1.52
C GLU A 82 0.53 -7.23 -1.31
N PHE A 83 0.44 -6.38 -2.34
CA PHE A 83 -0.33 -5.14 -2.27
C PHE A 83 -1.81 -5.40 -2.00
N MET A 84 -2.40 -6.40 -2.65
CA MET A 84 -3.80 -6.76 -2.42
C MET A 84 -4.05 -7.25 -0.98
N LYS A 85 -3.10 -7.95 -0.36
CA LYS A 85 -3.22 -8.33 1.05
C LYS A 85 -3.21 -7.11 1.97
N ILE A 86 -2.44 -6.06 1.63
CA ILE A 86 -2.45 -4.79 2.37
C ILE A 86 -3.81 -4.09 2.19
N ILE A 87 -4.31 -3.98 0.95
CA ILE A 87 -5.62 -3.36 0.63
C ILE A 87 -6.79 -4.09 1.32
N MET A 88 -6.68 -5.40 1.51
CA MET A 88 -7.72 -6.20 2.16
C MET A 88 -7.60 -6.25 3.69
N ALA A 89 -6.55 -5.69 4.27
CA ALA A 89 -6.42 -5.57 5.72
C ALA A 89 -7.46 -4.59 6.30
N GLU A 90 -7.71 -4.69 7.60
CA GLU A 90 -8.58 -3.76 8.32
C GLU A 90 -8.00 -2.35 8.36
N ARG A 91 -6.66 -2.24 8.52
CA ARG A 91 -5.89 -0.98 8.56
C ARG A 91 -5.25 -0.67 7.20
N ALA A 92 -6.00 -0.87 6.10
CA ALA A 92 -5.47 -0.72 4.74
C ALA A 92 -4.92 0.68 4.45
N ASP A 93 -5.56 1.73 4.96
CA ASP A 93 -5.12 3.13 4.85
C ASP A 93 -3.72 3.33 5.48
N GLU A 94 -3.50 2.80 6.67
CA GLU A 94 -2.21 2.85 7.36
C GLU A 94 -1.14 2.06 6.59
N GLY A 95 -1.52 0.92 5.99
CA GLY A 95 -0.63 0.11 5.16
C GLY A 95 -0.17 0.85 3.89
N VAL A 96 -1.08 1.56 3.21
CA VAL A 96 -0.72 2.39 2.05
C VAL A 96 0.17 3.56 2.47
N GLU A 97 -0.15 4.23 3.57
CA GLU A 97 0.70 5.30 4.11
C GLU A 97 2.09 4.78 4.53
N LEU A 98 2.17 3.58 5.09
CA LEU A 98 3.44 2.95 5.43
C LEU A 98 4.28 2.61 4.19
N LEU A 99 3.65 2.15 3.09
CA LEU A 99 4.32 1.97 1.80
C LEU A 99 4.92 3.29 1.30
N ARG A 100 4.21 4.42 1.43
CA ARG A 100 4.72 5.75 1.05
C ARG A 100 5.88 6.17 1.93
N LYS A 101 5.74 6.11 3.25
CA LYS A 101 6.79 6.48 4.23
C LYS A 101 8.08 5.68 4.05
N LEU A 102 7.96 4.44 3.60
CA LEU A 102 9.08 3.54 3.32
C LEU A 102 9.57 3.61 1.86
N LEU A 103 9.09 4.57 1.08
CA LEU A 103 9.47 4.80 -0.31
C LEU A 103 9.19 3.63 -1.26
N LEU A 104 8.29 2.72 -0.87
CA LEU A 104 7.87 1.58 -1.70
C LEU A 104 6.74 1.94 -2.66
N LEU A 105 5.83 2.87 -2.27
CA LEU A 105 4.62 3.21 -3.04
C LEU A 105 4.96 3.71 -4.44
N LYS A 106 6.01 4.50 -4.61
CA LYS A 106 6.48 5.01 -5.89
C LYS A 106 6.86 3.94 -6.92
N TYR A 107 7.15 2.71 -6.48
CA TYR A 107 7.44 1.57 -7.35
C TYR A 107 6.21 0.70 -7.64
N ILE A 108 5.09 0.98 -6.96
CA ILE A 108 3.81 0.26 -7.08
C ILE A 108 2.81 1.13 -7.83
N ILE A 109 2.42 2.26 -7.23
CA ILE A 109 1.45 3.23 -7.77
C ILE A 109 1.99 4.65 -7.54
N PRO A 110 3.00 5.11 -8.32
CA PRO A 110 3.55 6.46 -8.20
C PRO A 110 2.49 7.54 -8.42
N GLU A 111 1.48 7.28 -9.24
CA GLU A 111 0.40 8.20 -9.55
C GLU A 111 -0.43 8.59 -8.31
N LEU A 112 -0.48 7.72 -7.30
CA LEU A 112 -1.17 8.04 -6.05
C LEU A 112 -0.42 9.12 -5.25
N GLU A 113 0.92 9.12 -5.32
CA GLU A 113 1.76 10.14 -4.66
C GLU A 113 1.63 11.53 -5.30
N GLU A 114 1.18 11.62 -6.56
CA GLU A 114 0.91 12.91 -7.23
C GLU A 114 -0.17 13.72 -6.49
N GLY A 115 -1.05 13.05 -5.75
CA GLY A 115 -2.08 13.69 -4.93
C GLY A 115 -1.59 14.25 -3.59
N TYR A 116 -0.36 13.93 -3.18
CA TYR A 116 0.20 14.41 -1.93
C TYR A 116 0.48 15.91 -1.99
N GLY A 117 -0.02 16.68 -1.00
CA GLY A 117 0.09 18.14 -0.98
C GLY A 117 -0.82 18.86 -1.99
N VAL A 118 -1.66 18.16 -2.76
CA VAL A 118 -2.59 18.77 -3.70
C VAL A 118 -3.90 19.09 -3.00
N SER A 119 -4.09 20.40 -2.69
CA SER A 119 -5.33 20.91 -2.12
C SER A 119 -6.50 20.74 -3.08
N GLN A 120 -7.68 20.50 -2.55
CA GLN A 120 -8.93 20.47 -3.28
C GLN A 120 -9.65 21.85 -3.19
N ASN A 121 -10.88 21.93 -3.69
CA ASN A 121 -11.71 23.14 -3.62
C ASN A 121 -12.42 23.26 -2.25
N LYS A 122 -13.19 24.34 -2.08
CA LYS A 122 -13.96 24.68 -0.84
C LYS A 122 -14.89 23.59 -0.31
N HIS A 123 -15.22 22.59 -1.13
CA HIS A 123 -16.10 21.48 -0.72
C HIS A 123 -15.33 20.33 -0.05
N HIS A 124 -14.01 20.39 -0.04
CA HIS A 124 -13.15 19.34 0.49
C HIS A 124 -12.12 19.94 1.47
N ILE A 125 -12.08 19.40 2.69
CA ILE A 125 -11.13 19.83 3.74
C ILE A 125 -9.82 19.06 3.71
N TYR A 126 -9.76 17.96 2.96
CA TYR A 126 -8.57 17.10 2.85
C TYR A 126 -7.90 17.28 1.48
N GLU A 127 -6.59 17.13 1.43
CA GLU A 127 -5.86 17.00 0.16
C GLU A 127 -6.23 15.71 -0.59
N CYS A 128 -5.88 15.63 -1.89
CA CYS A 128 -6.29 14.50 -2.73
C CYS A 128 -5.79 13.15 -2.19
N TYR A 129 -4.53 13.07 -1.74
CA TYR A 129 -3.96 11.84 -1.19
C TYR A 129 -4.64 11.42 0.12
N GLU A 130 -4.80 12.35 1.06
CA GLU A 130 -5.46 12.07 2.33
C GLU A 130 -6.92 11.64 2.11
N HIS A 131 -7.62 12.28 1.18
CA HIS A 131 -8.99 11.91 0.81
C HIS A 131 -9.06 10.46 0.29
N ALA A 132 -8.14 10.06 -0.57
CA ALA A 132 -8.04 8.69 -1.08
C ALA A 132 -7.82 7.67 0.06
N LEU A 133 -6.93 7.96 1.02
CA LEU A 133 -6.69 7.10 2.18
C LEU A 133 -7.94 7.01 3.08
N ARG A 134 -8.64 8.11 3.34
CA ARG A 134 -9.87 8.13 4.13
C ARG A 134 -10.99 7.33 3.47
N SER A 135 -11.10 7.42 2.15
CA SER A 135 -12.05 6.62 1.36
C SER A 135 -11.75 5.13 1.48
N LEU A 136 -10.46 4.74 1.37
CA LEU A 136 -10.02 3.36 1.61
C LEU A 136 -10.32 2.90 3.04
N LYS A 137 -10.03 3.74 4.05
CA LYS A 137 -10.33 3.46 5.46
C LYS A 137 -11.81 3.16 5.67
N TYR A 138 -12.68 3.99 5.10
CA TYR A 138 -14.12 3.78 5.18
C TYR A 138 -14.53 2.45 4.53
N ALA A 139 -14.01 2.16 3.33
CA ALA A 139 -14.28 0.91 2.62
C ALA A 139 -13.78 -0.32 3.39
N ALA A 140 -12.62 -0.22 4.06
CA ALA A 140 -12.08 -1.27 4.92
C ALA A 140 -12.95 -1.49 6.15
N LYS A 141 -13.34 -0.43 6.86
CA LYS A 141 -14.21 -0.50 8.05
C LYS A 141 -15.58 -1.11 7.73
N LYS A 142 -16.12 -0.88 6.52
CA LYS A 142 -17.36 -1.49 6.05
C LYS A 142 -17.18 -2.89 5.49
N ASN A 143 -15.96 -3.42 5.52
CA ASN A 143 -15.60 -4.74 5.00
C ASN A 143 -16.04 -4.95 3.54
N PHE A 144 -15.94 -3.90 2.71
CA PHE A 144 -16.22 -4.00 1.29
C PHE A 144 -15.22 -4.92 0.57
N ASN A 145 -15.63 -5.44 -0.57
CA ASN A 145 -14.81 -6.32 -1.39
C ASN A 145 -13.62 -5.58 -2.06
N LYS A 146 -12.73 -6.36 -2.68
CA LYS A 146 -11.51 -5.84 -3.31
C LYS A 146 -11.75 -4.76 -4.37
N TYR A 147 -12.85 -4.84 -5.12
CA TYR A 147 -13.16 -3.89 -6.19
C TYR A 147 -13.51 -2.52 -5.63
N VAL A 148 -14.37 -2.49 -4.61
CA VAL A 148 -14.79 -1.25 -3.95
C VAL A 148 -13.61 -0.63 -3.20
N ARG A 149 -12.76 -1.41 -2.51
CA ARG A 149 -11.57 -0.89 -1.82
C ARG A 149 -10.57 -0.26 -2.78
N LEU A 150 -10.28 -0.90 -3.92
CA LEU A 150 -9.39 -0.33 -4.93
C LEU A 150 -10.00 0.90 -5.60
N ALA A 151 -11.29 0.85 -5.92
CA ALA A 151 -11.98 2.01 -6.46
C ALA A 151 -11.99 3.18 -5.47
N ALA A 152 -12.26 2.94 -4.18
CA ALA A 152 -12.20 3.96 -3.13
C ALA A 152 -10.81 4.61 -3.01
N LEU A 153 -9.72 3.84 -3.22
CA LEU A 153 -8.37 4.39 -3.23
C LEU A 153 -8.06 5.22 -4.49
N LEU A 154 -8.65 4.86 -5.64
CA LEU A 154 -8.28 5.39 -6.95
C LEU A 154 -9.29 6.37 -7.55
N HIS A 155 -10.50 6.55 -6.97
CA HIS A 155 -11.59 7.33 -7.59
C HIS A 155 -11.21 8.76 -7.97
N ASP A 156 -10.35 9.38 -7.20
CA ASP A 156 -9.90 10.77 -7.39
C ASP A 156 -8.47 10.88 -7.95
N ILE A 157 -7.88 9.79 -8.43
CA ILE A 157 -6.49 9.74 -8.88
C ILE A 157 -6.22 10.66 -10.08
N GLY A 158 -7.25 11.04 -10.81
CA GLY A 158 -7.18 12.00 -11.93
C GLY A 158 -7.13 13.47 -11.51
N LYS A 159 -7.51 13.81 -10.26
CA LYS A 159 -7.59 15.19 -9.79
C LYS A 159 -6.28 15.98 -9.90
N PRO A 160 -5.12 15.46 -9.48
CA PRO A 160 -3.86 16.21 -9.58
C PRO A 160 -3.54 16.66 -11.01
N ARG A 161 -3.86 15.82 -12.00
CA ARG A 161 -3.58 16.09 -13.42
C ARG A 161 -4.61 16.97 -14.12
N THR A 162 -5.80 17.14 -13.53
CA THR A 162 -6.89 17.94 -14.11
C THR A 162 -7.12 19.23 -13.35
N LYS A 163 -6.38 19.46 -12.27
CA LYS A 163 -6.49 20.67 -11.46
C LYS A 163 -6.27 21.93 -12.30
N ARG A 164 -7.19 22.87 -12.21
CA ARG A 164 -7.09 24.22 -12.79
C ARG A 164 -7.38 25.26 -11.73
N GLY A 165 -6.54 26.29 -11.66
CA GLY A 165 -6.60 27.31 -10.63
C GLY A 165 -6.09 26.79 -9.28
N GLU A 166 -6.09 27.71 -8.31
CA GLU A 166 -5.66 27.44 -6.94
C GLU A 166 -6.68 27.91 -5.91
N GLY A 167 -6.54 27.44 -4.66
CA GLY A 167 -7.38 27.82 -3.56
C GLY A 167 -8.80 27.27 -3.66
N PRO A 168 -9.79 27.98 -3.04
CA PRO A 168 -11.16 27.47 -2.87
C PRO A 168 -11.92 27.25 -4.18
N ASP A 169 -11.55 27.95 -5.23
CA ASP A 169 -12.24 27.92 -6.54
C ASP A 169 -11.54 27.01 -7.57
N ALA A 170 -10.58 26.20 -7.14
CA ALA A 170 -9.94 25.21 -8.00
C ALA A 170 -10.98 24.25 -8.58
N THR A 171 -10.80 23.87 -9.84
CA THR A 171 -11.68 22.95 -10.57
C THR A 171 -10.93 21.70 -11.01
N PHE A 172 -11.66 20.60 -11.22
CA PHE A 172 -11.11 19.28 -11.56
C PHE A 172 -11.92 18.63 -12.68
N TYR A 173 -12.37 19.40 -13.68
CA TYR A 173 -13.24 18.88 -14.75
C TYR A 173 -12.60 17.72 -15.50
N GLY A 174 -13.35 16.64 -15.67
CA GLY A 174 -12.95 15.43 -16.39
C GLY A 174 -11.99 14.53 -15.60
N HIS A 175 -11.83 14.75 -14.28
CA HIS A 175 -10.96 13.92 -13.44
C HIS A 175 -11.41 12.45 -13.42
N GLU A 176 -12.70 12.18 -13.52
CA GLU A 176 -13.29 10.84 -13.62
C GLU A 176 -12.81 10.11 -14.88
N VAL A 177 -12.79 10.78 -16.02
CA VAL A 177 -12.34 10.18 -17.29
C VAL A 177 -10.82 9.95 -17.27
N VAL A 178 -10.07 10.91 -16.76
CA VAL A 178 -8.60 10.79 -16.61
C VAL A 178 -8.28 9.72 -15.56
N GLY A 179 -8.99 9.70 -14.44
CA GLY A 179 -8.84 8.72 -13.37
C GLY A 179 -9.11 7.30 -13.83
N ALA A 180 -10.18 7.07 -14.58
CA ALA A 180 -10.48 5.76 -15.16
C ALA A 180 -9.36 5.27 -16.09
N LYS A 181 -8.82 6.16 -16.97
CA LYS A 181 -7.68 5.82 -17.85
C LYS A 181 -6.42 5.50 -17.04
N MET A 182 -6.09 6.32 -16.02
CA MET A 182 -4.95 6.07 -15.13
C MET A 182 -5.12 4.74 -14.39
N THR A 183 -6.31 4.46 -13.86
CA THR A 183 -6.63 3.20 -13.18
C THR A 183 -6.39 2.00 -14.08
N ILE A 184 -6.85 2.03 -15.35
CA ILE A 184 -6.60 0.97 -16.32
C ILE A 184 -5.09 0.77 -16.54
N GLN A 185 -4.31 1.85 -16.69
CA GLN A 185 -2.86 1.78 -16.87
C GLN A 185 -2.15 1.17 -15.66
N ILE A 186 -2.49 1.62 -14.45
CA ILE A 186 -1.95 1.12 -13.18
C ILE A 186 -2.22 -0.37 -13.02
N LEU A 187 -3.47 -0.78 -13.20
CA LEU A 187 -3.87 -2.17 -12.99
C LEU A 187 -3.29 -3.11 -14.07
N ASN A 188 -3.16 -2.66 -15.32
CA ASN A 188 -2.44 -3.39 -16.37
C ASN A 188 -0.95 -3.55 -16.02
N ARG A 189 -0.29 -2.48 -15.57
CA ARG A 189 1.12 -2.51 -15.12
C ARG A 189 1.32 -3.50 -13.99
N LEU A 190 0.37 -3.59 -13.06
CA LEU A 190 0.37 -4.54 -11.95
C LEU A 190 -0.15 -5.93 -12.33
N LYS A 191 -0.44 -6.18 -13.62
CA LYS A 191 -0.87 -7.49 -14.12
C LYS A 191 -2.16 -8.01 -13.46
N PHE A 192 -3.15 -7.12 -13.24
CA PHE A 192 -4.47 -7.56 -12.84
C PHE A 192 -5.20 -8.27 -13.99
N PRO A 193 -6.10 -9.22 -13.69
CA PRO A 193 -6.97 -9.82 -14.70
C PRO A 193 -7.86 -8.77 -15.38
N LYS A 194 -8.05 -8.88 -16.70
CA LYS A 194 -8.84 -7.92 -17.49
C LYS A 194 -10.24 -7.66 -16.90
N LYS A 195 -10.92 -8.71 -16.44
CA LYS A 195 -12.23 -8.60 -15.78
C LYS A 195 -12.22 -7.73 -14.52
N ASP A 196 -11.13 -7.80 -13.73
CA ASP A 196 -10.98 -6.98 -12.53
C ASP A 196 -10.73 -5.52 -12.91
N ILE A 197 -9.88 -5.27 -13.92
CA ILE A 197 -9.59 -3.92 -14.43
C ILE A 197 -10.87 -3.23 -14.91
N GLU A 198 -11.67 -3.91 -15.72
CA GLU A 198 -12.93 -3.36 -16.24
C GLU A 198 -13.92 -3.01 -15.13
N LYS A 199 -14.01 -3.86 -14.10
CA LYS A 199 -14.88 -3.59 -12.95
C LYS A 199 -14.43 -2.40 -12.13
N ILE A 200 -13.12 -2.30 -11.84
CA ILE A 200 -12.57 -1.22 -11.00
C ILE A 200 -12.67 0.11 -11.75
N ALA A 201 -12.29 0.14 -13.05
CA ALA A 201 -12.33 1.35 -13.85
C ALA A 201 -13.74 1.92 -14.07
N LYS A 202 -14.79 1.08 -13.96
CA LYS A 202 -16.19 1.54 -13.98
C LYS A 202 -16.66 2.14 -12.66
N LEU A 203 -15.95 1.90 -11.57
CA LEU A 203 -16.26 2.42 -10.24
C LEU A 203 -15.47 3.70 -9.93
N VAL A 204 -14.42 3.97 -10.69
CA VAL A 204 -13.59 5.17 -10.67
C VAL A 204 -14.17 6.24 -11.60
#